data_f19ccc2aa3f77530cdffe9bfc6b893dd
#
_entry.id   f19ccc2aa3f77530cdffe9bfc6b893dd
#
_cell.length_a   1.000
_cell.length_b   1.000
_cell.length_c   1.000
_cell.angle_alpha   90.00
_cell.angle_beta   90.00
_cell.angle_gamma   90.00
#
_symmetry.space_group_name_H-M   'P 1'
#
loop_
_entity.id
_entity.type
_entity.pdbx_description
1 polymer ?
#
loop_
_entity_poly.entity_id
_entity_poly.type
_entity_poly.pdbx_seq_one_letter_code
_entity_poly.pdbx_strand_id
1 'polypeptide(L)'
;MKTENEMNNNGQRTPAAGNGTRKPNFRHKNYRYKAQPKKEGKDGQKQGQDKQTKGNYKPQFRGQGKPALKRPRKTNNGSKLKIIPLGGLEQIGMNITAFEYEDSIVVVDCGLAFPEDDMPGIDLVIPDITYLKENISKVKGFVITHGHEDHIGALPYVLKEVNAPIYSTKLTLALISNKLKEHNLTKTTKLKEVKHGQVINLGDFAIEFIKTNHSIQDASALAIYSPVGIVVHTGDFKVDYTPVIWRCH
;
A
#
# COMPACT_ATOMS: atom_id res chain seq x y z
N MET A 1 -41.96 34.64 42.55
CA MET A 1 -42.42 33.42 43.21
C MET A 1 -41.25 32.42 43.05
N LYS A 2 -40.29 32.38 43.97
CA LYS A 2 -40.16 31.65 45.25
C LYS A 2 -40.78 30.26 45.20
N THR A 3 -39.91 29.21 45.25
CA THR A 3 -39.58 28.31 46.35
C THR A 3 -38.53 27.34 45.86
N GLU A 4 -37.32 27.34 46.38
CA GLU A 4 -36.79 26.71 47.62
C GLU A 4 -36.84 25.18 47.64
N ASN A 5 -35.61 24.65 47.63
CA ASN A 5 -34.93 23.71 48.55
C ASN A 5 -35.49 22.30 48.71
N GLU A 6 -34.63 21.35 48.62
CA GLU A 6 -34.24 20.49 49.75
C GLU A 6 -32.97 19.68 49.49
N MET A 7 -31.97 19.86 50.35
CA MET A 7 -30.82 19.00 50.54
C MET A 7 -31.27 17.73 51.29
N ASN A 8 -30.64 16.60 51.01
CA ASN A 8 -30.53 15.52 51.97
C ASN A 8 -29.09 15.03 52.15
N ASN A 9 -28.59 15.33 53.33
CA ASN A 9 -27.37 14.83 53.95
C ASN A 9 -27.51 13.35 54.32
N ASN A 10 -26.58 12.53 53.93
CA ASN A 10 -26.15 11.41 54.79
C ASN A 10 -24.69 11.08 54.53
N GLY A 11 -23.87 11.50 55.49
CA GLY A 11 -22.49 11.18 55.53
C GLY A 11 -22.26 9.74 55.98
N GLN A 12 -21.41 9.03 55.24
CA GLN A 12 -20.62 7.93 55.78
C GLN A 12 -19.22 7.94 55.17
N ARG A 13 -18.24 8.02 56.01
CA ARG A 13 -16.78 7.86 55.72
C ARG A 13 -16.49 6.41 55.46
N THR A 14 -15.83 6.11 54.33
CA THR A 14 -15.15 4.84 54.11
C THR A 14 -13.65 5.04 54.08
N PRO A 15 -12.84 4.08 54.53
CA PRO A 15 -11.41 4.26 54.80
C PRO A 15 -10.58 4.08 53.55
N ALA A 16 -9.45 4.79 53.50
CA ALA A 16 -8.43 4.73 52.45
C ALA A 16 -7.83 3.34 52.33
N ALA A 17 -7.89 2.75 51.14
CA ALA A 17 -7.12 1.55 50.80
C ALA A 17 -5.89 1.94 49.97
N GLY A 18 -4.75 1.47 50.47
CA GLY A 18 -3.41 1.76 49.93
C GLY A 18 -3.20 1.21 48.51
N ASN A 19 -2.59 2.04 47.68
CA ASN A 19 -2.22 1.75 46.32
C ASN A 19 -0.86 1.06 46.28
N GLY A 20 -0.88 -0.27 46.18
CA GLY A 20 0.31 -1.10 45.93
C GLY A 20 0.38 -1.49 44.46
N THR A 21 1.09 -0.72 43.64
CA THR A 21 1.37 -1.08 42.26
C THR A 21 2.37 -2.23 42.18
N ARG A 22 1.91 -3.45 41.96
CA ARG A 22 2.75 -4.59 41.60
C ARG A 22 3.01 -4.56 40.09
N LYS A 23 4.27 -4.33 39.70
CA LYS A 23 4.74 -4.51 38.32
C LYS A 23 4.75 -6.02 37.98
N PRO A 24 4.25 -6.43 36.82
CA PRO A 24 4.36 -7.82 36.38
C PRO A 24 5.79 -8.14 35.94
N ASN A 25 6.36 -9.18 36.58
CA ASN A 25 7.67 -9.71 36.28
C ASN A 25 7.58 -10.63 35.05
N PHE A 26 7.99 -10.15 33.88
CA PHE A 26 8.12 -11.00 32.69
C PHE A 26 9.41 -11.83 32.79
N ARG A 27 9.28 -13.08 33.17
CA ARG A 27 10.36 -14.08 33.09
C ARG A 27 10.46 -14.53 31.62
N HIS A 28 11.53 -14.14 30.93
CA HIS A 28 11.93 -14.72 29.64
C HIS A 28 12.22 -16.21 29.81
N LYS A 29 11.39 -17.07 29.23
CA LYS A 29 11.68 -18.50 29.04
C LYS A 29 12.53 -18.64 27.77
N ASN A 30 13.83 -18.88 27.94
CA ASN A 30 14.70 -19.30 26.86
C ASN A 30 14.34 -20.73 26.43
N TYR A 31 13.73 -20.90 25.29
CA TYR A 31 13.57 -22.20 24.63
C TYR A 31 14.85 -22.54 23.88
N ARG A 32 15.68 -23.42 24.50
CA ARG A 32 16.77 -24.09 23.81
C ARG A 32 16.21 -25.28 23.04
N TYR A 33 16.26 -25.21 21.70
CA TYR A 33 16.01 -26.39 20.86
C TYR A 33 17.15 -27.39 21.05
N LYS A 34 16.86 -28.56 21.61
CA LYS A 34 17.76 -29.70 21.60
C LYS A 34 17.64 -30.39 20.24
N ALA A 35 18.74 -30.44 19.50
CA ALA A 35 18.88 -31.28 18.33
C ALA A 35 18.81 -32.76 18.74
N GLN A 36 17.97 -33.56 18.05
CA GLN A 36 17.91 -35.01 18.23
C GLN A 36 19.07 -35.67 17.49
N PRO A 37 19.70 -36.71 18.07
CA PRO A 37 20.80 -37.43 17.42
C PRO A 37 20.28 -38.35 16.30
N LYS A 38 20.99 -38.33 15.17
CA LYS A 38 20.80 -39.27 14.06
C LYS A 38 21.15 -40.69 14.52
N LYS A 39 20.25 -41.65 14.29
CA LYS A 39 20.55 -43.09 14.41
C LYS A 39 21.42 -43.51 13.25
N GLU A 40 22.63 -44.02 13.56
CA GLU A 40 23.45 -44.77 12.64
C GLU A 40 22.89 -46.17 12.45
N GLY A 41 22.58 -46.52 11.21
CA GLY A 41 22.36 -47.91 10.80
C GLY A 41 23.56 -48.37 9.98
N LYS A 42 24.28 -49.37 10.50
CA LYS A 42 25.30 -50.15 9.78
C LYS A 42 24.56 -51.14 8.89
N ASP A 43 24.95 -51.26 7.62
CA ASP A 43 25.34 -52.54 6.98
C ASP A 43 25.58 -52.38 5.47
N GLY A 44 26.61 -53.05 4.99
CA GLY A 44 26.65 -53.61 3.64
C GLY A 44 27.57 -52.92 2.61
N GLN A 45 28.84 -53.30 2.64
CA GLN A 45 29.81 -53.11 1.53
C GLN A 45 29.27 -53.65 0.19
N LYS A 46 29.32 -52.82 -0.89
CA LYS A 46 29.65 -53.26 -2.23
C LYS A 46 30.38 -52.15 -2.98
N GLN A 47 31.62 -52.47 -3.36
CA GLN A 47 32.45 -51.67 -4.23
C GLN A 47 31.82 -51.57 -5.63
N GLY A 48 31.55 -50.36 -6.08
CA GLY A 48 31.24 -50.03 -7.46
C GLY A 48 31.96 -48.73 -7.77
N GLN A 49 33.00 -48.87 -8.64
CA GLN A 49 33.71 -47.71 -9.19
C GLN A 49 32.78 -46.98 -10.14
N ASP A 50 32.29 -45.81 -9.77
CA ASP A 50 31.61 -44.92 -10.69
C ASP A 50 32.41 -43.61 -10.85
N LYS A 51 32.75 -43.37 -12.10
CA LYS A 51 33.46 -42.20 -12.59
C LYS A 51 32.67 -40.93 -12.27
N GLN A 52 33.25 -40.06 -11.47
CA GLN A 52 32.73 -38.71 -11.24
C GLN A 52 32.80 -37.90 -12.54
N THR A 53 31.71 -37.83 -13.27
CA THR A 53 31.48 -36.76 -14.24
C THR A 53 31.00 -35.52 -13.48
N LYS A 54 31.90 -34.56 -13.29
CA LYS A 54 31.55 -33.22 -12.82
C LYS A 54 30.67 -32.54 -13.88
N GLY A 55 29.37 -32.75 -13.78
CA GLY A 55 28.37 -31.98 -14.52
C GLY A 55 28.33 -30.57 -13.98
N ASN A 56 28.91 -29.62 -14.71
CA ASN A 56 28.72 -28.19 -14.48
C ASN A 56 27.23 -27.85 -14.74
N TYR A 57 26.40 -27.94 -13.70
CA TYR A 57 25.04 -27.45 -13.76
C TYR A 57 25.10 -25.91 -13.73
N LYS A 58 25.12 -25.28 -14.92
CA LYS A 58 24.81 -23.87 -15.09
C LYS A 58 23.29 -23.76 -15.18
N PRO A 59 22.62 -23.15 -14.20
CA PRO A 59 21.18 -22.86 -14.34
C PRO A 59 21.02 -21.92 -15.53
N GLN A 60 20.46 -22.42 -16.64
CA GLN A 60 20.01 -21.57 -17.73
C GLN A 60 18.73 -20.86 -17.29
N PHE A 61 18.87 -19.74 -16.60
CA PHE A 61 17.80 -18.75 -16.53
C PHE A 61 17.63 -18.18 -17.94
N ARG A 62 16.77 -18.79 -18.74
CA ARG A 62 16.17 -18.12 -19.90
C ARG A 62 15.27 -17.00 -19.33
N GLY A 63 15.88 -15.87 -18.98
CA GLY A 63 15.17 -14.65 -18.71
C GLY A 63 14.43 -14.26 -19.98
N GLN A 64 13.10 -14.38 -19.95
CA GLN A 64 12.27 -13.59 -20.86
C GLN A 64 12.69 -12.14 -20.61
N GLY A 65 13.27 -11.50 -21.63
CA GLY A 65 13.83 -10.16 -21.53
C GLY A 65 12.79 -9.22 -20.92
N LYS A 66 13.05 -8.80 -19.68
CA LYS A 66 12.25 -7.71 -19.06
C LYS A 66 12.30 -6.54 -20.04
N PRO A 67 11.17 -5.92 -20.39
CA PRO A 67 11.18 -4.73 -21.22
C PRO A 67 12.17 -3.74 -20.62
N ALA A 68 13.10 -3.25 -21.43
CA ALA A 68 14.14 -2.35 -20.97
C ALA A 68 13.50 -1.14 -20.30
N LEU A 69 13.83 -0.93 -19.02
CA LEU A 69 13.38 0.19 -18.22
C LEU A 69 13.87 1.46 -18.92
N LYS A 70 13.00 2.16 -19.63
CA LYS A 70 13.31 3.49 -20.13
C LYS A 70 13.31 4.44 -18.93
N ARG A 71 14.42 4.45 -18.19
CA ARG A 71 14.58 5.43 -17.11
C ARG A 71 14.54 6.83 -17.70
N PRO A 72 13.80 7.77 -17.06
CA PRO A 72 13.85 9.16 -17.46
C PRO A 72 15.31 9.62 -17.51
N ARG A 73 15.67 10.38 -18.55
CA ARG A 73 17.02 10.94 -18.63
C ARG A 73 17.20 11.93 -17.47
N LYS A 74 18.31 11.81 -16.74
CA LYS A 74 18.67 12.82 -15.75
C LYS A 74 18.82 14.17 -16.47
N THR A 75 17.98 15.13 -16.11
CA THR A 75 18.09 16.51 -16.60
C THR A 75 18.70 17.36 -15.49
N ASN A 76 19.67 18.18 -15.86
CA ASN A 76 20.37 19.07 -14.91
C ASN A 76 19.79 20.51 -14.99
N ASN A 77 18.49 20.65 -15.32
CA ASN A 77 17.83 21.94 -15.54
C ASN A 77 17.36 22.65 -14.26
N GLY A 78 17.68 22.09 -13.08
CA GLY A 78 17.27 22.66 -11.79
C GLY A 78 15.82 22.43 -11.40
N SER A 79 15.02 21.73 -12.23
CA SER A 79 13.63 21.39 -11.91
C SER A 79 13.56 20.45 -10.72
N LYS A 80 12.54 20.63 -9.88
CA LYS A 80 12.34 19.88 -8.65
C LYS A 80 11.17 18.93 -8.79
N LEU A 81 11.31 17.72 -8.26
CA LEU A 81 10.17 16.86 -8.00
C LEU A 81 9.39 17.41 -6.81
N LYS A 82 8.09 17.64 -6.99
CA LYS A 82 7.17 17.98 -5.91
C LYS A 82 6.40 16.71 -5.50
N ILE A 83 6.29 16.49 -4.21
CA ILE A 83 5.45 15.46 -3.60
C ILE A 83 4.40 16.20 -2.81
N ILE A 84 3.14 16.06 -3.20
CA ILE A 84 2.03 16.89 -2.73
C ILE A 84 0.95 15.96 -2.17
N PRO A 85 0.95 15.71 -0.86
CA PRO A 85 -0.18 15.02 -0.24
C PRO A 85 -1.44 15.89 -0.32
N LEU A 86 -2.51 15.33 -0.88
CA LEU A 86 -3.83 15.95 -0.96
C LEU A 86 -4.77 15.38 0.10
N GLY A 87 -4.33 14.35 0.82
CA GLY A 87 -5.00 13.71 1.94
C GLY A 87 -4.12 12.62 2.54
N GLY A 88 -4.58 11.96 3.60
CA GLY A 88 -3.90 10.83 4.25
C GLY A 88 -2.78 11.21 5.22
N LEU A 89 -2.54 12.48 5.51
CA LEU A 89 -1.58 12.92 6.53
C LEU A 89 -2.30 13.27 7.84
N GLU A 90 -1.79 12.75 8.95
CA GLU A 90 -2.33 12.96 10.31
C GLU A 90 -3.79 12.52 10.46
N GLN A 91 -4.27 11.64 9.57
CA GLN A 91 -5.62 11.09 9.56
C GLN A 91 -5.62 9.66 9.02
N ILE A 92 -6.67 8.90 9.31
CA ILE A 92 -6.90 7.56 8.76
C ILE A 92 -7.77 7.69 7.52
N GLY A 93 -7.33 7.09 6.41
CA GLY A 93 -8.05 7.13 5.15
C GLY A 93 -7.70 8.31 4.26
N MET A 94 -8.49 8.54 3.22
CA MET A 94 -8.36 9.61 2.24
C MET A 94 -6.95 9.71 1.62
N ASN A 95 -6.34 8.53 1.35
CA ASN A 95 -4.99 8.45 0.81
C ASN A 95 -4.98 8.94 -0.64
N ILE A 96 -4.27 10.05 -0.87
CA ILE A 96 -4.07 10.62 -2.20
C ILE A 96 -2.81 11.49 -2.20
N THR A 97 -1.88 11.21 -3.10
CA THR A 97 -0.63 11.96 -3.24
C THR A 97 -0.33 12.24 -4.70
N ALA A 98 -0.12 13.50 -5.04
CA ALA A 98 0.33 13.91 -6.36
C ALA A 98 1.86 14.02 -6.41
N PHE A 99 2.46 13.47 -7.46
CA PHE A 99 3.86 13.61 -7.81
C PHE A 99 3.95 14.47 -9.05
N GLU A 100 4.55 15.66 -8.95
CA GLU A 100 4.70 16.59 -10.07
C GLU A 100 6.17 16.78 -10.43
N TYR A 101 6.47 16.67 -11.71
CA TYR A 101 7.72 17.08 -12.31
C TYR A 101 7.42 17.74 -13.65
N GLU A 102 7.77 19.03 -13.77
CA GLU A 102 7.51 19.87 -14.97
C GLU A 102 6.05 19.80 -15.42
N ASP A 103 5.79 19.23 -16.60
CA ASP A 103 4.44 19.12 -17.18
C ASP A 103 3.76 17.75 -16.96
N SER A 104 4.24 17.01 -15.98
CA SER A 104 3.72 15.70 -15.65
C SER A 104 3.29 15.61 -14.20
N ILE A 105 2.04 15.25 -13.96
CA ILE A 105 1.50 14.90 -12.64
C ILE A 105 1.01 13.47 -12.69
N VAL A 106 1.45 12.67 -11.75
CA VAL A 106 0.92 11.33 -11.47
C VAL A 106 0.30 11.34 -10.09
N VAL A 107 -0.92 10.83 -9.98
CA VAL A 107 -1.63 10.74 -8.69
C VAL A 107 -1.57 9.30 -8.21
N VAL A 108 -1.06 9.10 -7.00
CA VAL A 108 -1.03 7.79 -6.34
C VAL A 108 -2.18 7.73 -5.35
N ASP A 109 -3.03 6.72 -5.56
CA ASP A 109 -4.27 6.47 -4.85
C ASP A 109 -5.29 7.63 -4.97
N CYS A 110 -6.52 7.37 -4.55
CA CYS A 110 -7.61 8.35 -4.53
C CYS A 110 -8.72 7.85 -3.59
N GLY A 111 -8.38 7.86 -2.31
CA GLY A 111 -9.20 7.32 -1.25
C GLY A 111 -10.22 8.29 -0.71
N LEU A 112 -11.23 7.75 -0.02
CA LEU A 112 -12.15 8.50 0.82
C LEU A 112 -11.81 8.30 2.30
N ALA A 113 -12.36 9.14 3.16
CA ALA A 113 -12.49 8.92 4.59
C ALA A 113 -13.97 8.79 4.98
N PHE A 114 -14.22 8.10 6.08
CA PHE A 114 -15.54 8.10 6.70
C PHE A 114 -15.68 9.32 7.61
N PRO A 115 -16.89 9.88 7.71
CA PRO A 115 -17.11 11.04 8.59
C PRO A 115 -16.87 10.66 10.06
N GLU A 116 -16.44 11.64 10.84
CA GLU A 116 -16.31 11.53 12.29
C GLU A 116 -17.67 11.79 12.97
N ASP A 117 -17.78 11.48 14.25
CA ASP A 117 -19.03 11.57 15.02
C ASP A 117 -19.60 13.00 15.09
N ASP A 118 -18.76 14.01 14.89
CA ASP A 118 -19.13 15.42 14.86
C ASP A 118 -19.63 15.92 13.49
N MET A 119 -19.73 15.03 12.49
CA MET A 119 -20.18 15.32 11.11
C MET A 119 -21.57 14.70 10.81
N PRO A 120 -22.65 15.06 11.52
CA PRO A 120 -23.97 14.45 11.32
C PRO A 120 -24.51 14.78 9.91
N GLY A 121 -25.02 13.75 9.21
CA GLY A 121 -25.59 13.90 7.86
C GLY A 121 -24.56 13.88 6.72
N ILE A 122 -23.30 13.61 7.01
CA ILE A 122 -22.27 13.38 6.00
C ILE A 122 -22.10 11.87 5.83
N ASP A 123 -22.18 11.37 4.61
CA ASP A 123 -22.01 9.94 4.29
C ASP A 123 -20.57 9.55 4.07
N LEU A 124 -19.77 10.46 3.47
CA LEU A 124 -18.36 10.23 3.17
C LEU A 124 -17.61 11.56 2.98
N VAL A 125 -16.31 11.52 3.20
CA VAL A 125 -15.38 12.65 3.01
C VAL A 125 -14.45 12.34 1.85
N ILE A 126 -14.35 13.27 0.90
CA ILE A 126 -13.45 13.16 -0.25
C ILE A 126 -12.34 14.22 -0.19
N PRO A 127 -11.18 13.98 -0.80
CA PRO A 127 -10.06 14.92 -0.77
C PRO A 127 -10.39 16.22 -1.53
N ASP A 128 -9.75 17.31 -1.13
CA ASP A 128 -9.71 18.53 -1.94
C ASP A 128 -8.77 18.32 -3.14
N ILE A 129 -9.35 18.39 -4.33
CA ILE A 129 -8.66 18.17 -5.60
C ILE A 129 -8.43 19.47 -6.38
N THR A 130 -8.58 20.62 -5.74
CA THR A 130 -8.41 21.94 -6.40
C THR A 130 -7.08 22.00 -7.14
N TYR A 131 -5.99 21.52 -6.52
CA TYR A 131 -4.69 21.47 -7.16
C TYR A 131 -4.67 20.67 -8.49
N LEU A 132 -5.36 19.53 -8.54
CA LEU A 132 -5.44 18.71 -9.74
C LEU A 132 -6.30 19.36 -10.82
N LYS A 133 -7.37 20.06 -10.43
CA LYS A 133 -8.26 20.81 -11.35
C LYS A 133 -7.52 21.95 -12.02
N GLU A 134 -6.76 22.72 -11.26
CA GLU A 134 -5.95 23.84 -11.77
C GLU A 134 -4.82 23.37 -12.69
N ASN A 135 -4.34 22.15 -12.53
CA ASN A 135 -3.25 21.55 -13.29
C ASN A 135 -3.70 20.37 -14.17
N ILE A 136 -4.97 20.30 -14.58
CA ILE A 136 -5.58 19.13 -15.25
C ILE A 136 -4.83 18.70 -16.51
N SER A 137 -4.27 19.62 -17.29
CA SER A 137 -3.49 19.34 -18.51
C SER A 137 -2.21 18.54 -18.23
N LYS A 138 -1.67 18.65 -17.01
CA LYS A 138 -0.48 17.93 -16.57
C LYS A 138 -0.80 16.53 -16.02
N VAL A 139 -2.04 16.23 -15.64
CA VAL A 139 -2.40 14.95 -15.03
C VAL A 139 -2.31 13.83 -16.07
N LYS A 140 -1.36 12.91 -15.88
CA LYS A 140 -1.10 11.78 -16.80
C LYS A 140 -1.88 10.52 -16.43
N GLY A 141 -2.30 10.38 -15.17
CA GLY A 141 -3.08 9.25 -14.70
C GLY A 141 -3.08 9.06 -13.20
N PHE A 142 -3.97 8.18 -12.76
CA PHE A 142 -4.02 7.66 -11.40
C PHE A 142 -3.32 6.30 -11.36
N VAL A 143 -2.48 6.08 -10.37
CA VAL A 143 -1.77 4.82 -10.13
C VAL A 143 -2.22 4.29 -8.77
N ILE A 144 -2.97 3.20 -8.77
CA ILE A 144 -3.62 2.70 -7.56
C ILE A 144 -2.85 1.52 -7.00
N THR A 145 -2.51 1.60 -5.72
CA THR A 145 -1.72 0.59 -5.00
C THR A 145 -2.52 -0.67 -4.72
N HIS A 146 -3.76 -0.53 -4.24
CA HIS A 146 -4.66 -1.65 -3.92
C HIS A 146 -6.13 -1.18 -3.79
N GLY A 147 -7.04 -2.11 -3.51
CA GLY A 147 -8.48 -1.89 -3.67
C GLY A 147 -9.26 -1.57 -2.39
N HIS A 148 -8.65 -1.08 -1.32
CA HIS A 148 -9.39 -0.61 -0.15
C HIS A 148 -10.05 0.75 -0.39
N GLU A 149 -11.13 1.05 0.34
CA GLU A 149 -11.93 2.27 0.16
C GLU A 149 -11.13 3.56 0.38
N ASP A 150 -10.24 3.54 1.35
CA ASP A 150 -9.36 4.66 1.67
C ASP A 150 -8.24 4.88 0.62
N HIS A 151 -8.22 4.05 -0.46
CA HIS A 151 -7.34 4.19 -1.62
C HIS A 151 -8.07 4.31 -2.95
N ILE A 152 -9.33 3.86 -3.06
CA ILE A 152 -10.11 3.93 -4.32
C ILE A 152 -11.46 4.63 -4.20
N GLY A 153 -11.91 4.88 -2.97
CA GLY A 153 -13.30 5.27 -2.71
C GLY A 153 -13.70 6.62 -3.28
N ALA A 154 -12.76 7.57 -3.38
CA ALA A 154 -13.04 8.90 -3.94
C ALA A 154 -12.98 8.95 -5.47
N LEU A 155 -12.47 7.90 -6.16
CA LEU A 155 -12.35 7.87 -7.63
C LEU A 155 -13.62 8.28 -8.36
N PRO A 156 -14.83 7.76 -8.03
CA PRO A 156 -16.04 8.13 -8.78
C PRO A 156 -16.40 9.61 -8.68
N TYR A 157 -16.01 10.27 -7.64
CA TYR A 157 -16.27 11.70 -7.42
C TYR A 157 -15.22 12.54 -8.11
N VAL A 158 -13.95 12.21 -7.94
CA VAL A 158 -12.81 12.93 -8.50
C VAL A 158 -12.79 12.86 -10.04
N LEU A 159 -13.10 11.70 -10.63
CA LEU A 159 -13.10 11.49 -12.08
C LEU A 159 -14.17 12.28 -12.83
N LYS A 160 -15.19 12.79 -12.16
CA LYS A 160 -16.17 13.70 -12.79
C LYS A 160 -15.54 15.04 -13.15
N GLU A 161 -14.52 15.45 -12.43
CA GLU A 161 -13.83 16.73 -12.59
C GLU A 161 -12.44 16.58 -13.19
N VAL A 162 -11.69 15.56 -12.78
CA VAL A 162 -10.33 15.26 -13.26
C VAL A 162 -10.32 13.84 -13.84
N ASN A 163 -10.75 13.70 -15.09
CA ASN A 163 -10.80 12.39 -15.76
C ASN A 163 -9.45 12.05 -16.42
N ALA A 164 -8.78 11.05 -15.88
CA ALA A 164 -7.51 10.55 -16.41
C ALA A 164 -7.48 9.01 -16.35
N PRO A 165 -6.62 8.33 -17.12
CA PRO A 165 -6.49 6.88 -17.08
C PRO A 165 -6.10 6.36 -15.71
N ILE A 166 -6.65 5.19 -15.31
CA ILE A 166 -6.32 4.51 -14.07
C ILE A 166 -5.47 3.29 -14.37
N TYR A 167 -4.37 3.14 -13.64
CA TYR A 167 -3.42 2.04 -13.74
C TYR A 167 -3.40 1.27 -12.43
N SER A 168 -3.65 -0.04 -12.47
CA SER A 168 -3.55 -0.91 -11.29
C SER A 168 -3.52 -2.38 -11.68
N THR A 169 -3.42 -3.25 -10.66
CA THR A 169 -3.53 -4.70 -10.82
C THR A 169 -4.95 -5.13 -11.16
N LYS A 170 -5.08 -6.36 -11.65
CA LYS A 170 -6.36 -6.89 -12.15
C LYS A 170 -7.48 -6.86 -11.12
N LEU A 171 -7.21 -7.31 -9.89
CA LEU A 171 -8.23 -7.35 -8.84
C LEU A 171 -8.68 -5.94 -8.44
N THR A 172 -7.73 -5.03 -8.25
CA THR A 172 -8.02 -3.62 -7.92
C THR A 172 -8.86 -2.96 -9.02
N LEU A 173 -8.52 -3.19 -10.29
CA LEU A 173 -9.32 -2.66 -11.41
C LEU A 173 -10.73 -3.26 -11.47
N ALA A 174 -10.93 -4.51 -11.08
CA ALA A 174 -12.26 -5.11 -11.01
C ALA A 174 -13.14 -4.41 -9.95
N LEU A 175 -12.58 -4.11 -8.79
CA LEU A 175 -13.26 -3.35 -7.73
C LEU A 175 -13.59 -1.92 -8.21
N ILE A 176 -12.63 -1.23 -8.78
CA ILE A 176 -12.84 0.11 -9.37
C ILE A 176 -13.92 0.08 -10.45
N SER A 177 -13.91 -0.93 -11.34
CA SER A 177 -14.91 -1.06 -12.41
C SER A 177 -16.34 -1.15 -11.87
N ASN A 178 -16.55 -1.83 -10.73
CA ASN A 178 -17.87 -1.88 -10.08
C ASN A 178 -18.30 -0.50 -9.60
N LYS A 179 -17.42 0.23 -8.91
CA LYS A 179 -17.68 1.61 -8.47
C LYS A 179 -18.01 2.54 -9.66
N LEU A 180 -17.24 2.45 -10.74
CA LEU A 180 -17.48 3.25 -11.92
C LEU A 180 -18.82 2.93 -12.60
N LYS A 181 -19.31 1.68 -12.53
CA LYS A 181 -20.65 1.29 -13.02
C LYS A 181 -21.76 1.98 -12.23
N GLU A 182 -21.65 1.98 -10.89
CA GLU A 182 -22.63 2.62 -10.01
C GLU A 182 -22.77 4.13 -10.29
N HIS A 183 -21.67 4.76 -10.70
CA HIS A 183 -21.60 6.19 -11.01
C HIS A 183 -21.70 6.52 -12.50
N ASN A 184 -21.97 5.53 -13.39
CA ASN A 184 -22.08 5.69 -14.85
C ASN A 184 -20.81 6.22 -15.54
N LEU A 185 -19.62 5.94 -14.99
CA LEU A 185 -18.33 6.42 -15.49
C LEU A 185 -17.56 5.41 -16.34
N THR A 186 -18.08 4.20 -16.55
CA THR A 186 -17.38 3.13 -17.28
C THR A 186 -17.06 3.46 -18.74
N LYS A 187 -17.84 4.32 -19.38
CA LYS A 187 -17.63 4.72 -20.78
C LYS A 187 -16.60 5.84 -20.94
N THR A 188 -16.40 6.63 -19.91
CA THR A 188 -15.55 7.83 -19.94
C THR A 188 -14.16 7.57 -19.38
N THR A 189 -14.01 6.63 -18.44
CA THR A 189 -12.76 6.35 -17.75
C THR A 189 -12.03 5.15 -18.37
N LYS A 190 -10.73 5.30 -18.63
CA LYS A 190 -9.87 4.25 -19.18
C LYS A 190 -9.18 3.48 -18.06
N LEU A 191 -9.46 2.19 -17.93
CA LEU A 191 -8.78 1.27 -17.00
C LEU A 191 -7.65 0.55 -17.74
N LYS A 192 -6.45 0.52 -17.14
CA LYS A 192 -5.26 -0.11 -17.71
C LYS A 192 -4.63 -1.07 -16.70
N GLU A 193 -4.70 -2.35 -17.04
CA GLU A 193 -4.11 -3.40 -16.21
C GLU A 193 -2.59 -3.37 -16.24
N VAL A 194 -1.99 -3.48 -15.07
CA VAL A 194 -0.54 -3.59 -14.86
C VAL A 194 -0.24 -4.84 -14.03
N LYS A 195 0.85 -5.51 -14.33
CA LYS A 195 1.32 -6.68 -13.57
C LYS A 195 2.46 -6.29 -12.64
N HIS A 196 2.61 -7.00 -11.52
CA HIS A 196 3.77 -6.84 -10.66
C HIS A 196 5.08 -7.08 -11.44
N GLY A 197 6.07 -6.24 -11.19
CA GLY A 197 7.32 -6.19 -11.94
C GLY A 197 7.23 -5.48 -13.29
N GLN A 198 6.05 -5.01 -13.70
CA GLN A 198 5.89 -4.20 -14.89
C GLN A 198 6.18 -2.73 -14.60
N VAL A 199 6.77 -2.06 -15.58
CA VAL A 199 7.02 -0.61 -15.56
C VAL A 199 6.11 0.06 -16.58
N ILE A 200 5.44 1.13 -16.17
CA ILE A 200 4.65 2.00 -17.04
C ILE A 200 5.30 3.38 -17.15
N ASN A 201 5.10 4.06 -18.26
CA ASN A 201 5.60 5.43 -18.46
C ASN A 201 4.43 6.40 -18.51
N LEU A 202 4.48 7.45 -17.68
CA LEU A 202 3.47 8.49 -17.53
C LEU A 202 4.15 9.86 -17.55
N GLY A 203 4.25 10.46 -18.74
CA GLY A 203 5.01 11.68 -18.93
C GLY A 203 6.49 11.48 -18.56
N ASP A 204 6.99 12.27 -17.63
CA ASP A 204 8.37 12.23 -17.15
C ASP A 204 8.63 11.16 -16.10
N PHE A 205 7.60 10.38 -15.73
CA PHE A 205 7.71 9.32 -14.76
C PHE A 205 7.73 7.94 -15.40
N ALA A 206 8.56 7.03 -14.83
CA ALA A 206 8.45 5.61 -15.04
C ALA A 206 8.10 4.96 -13.68
N ILE A 207 7.07 4.13 -13.64
CA ILE A 207 6.53 3.59 -12.39
C ILE A 207 6.52 2.08 -12.45
N GLU A 208 7.22 1.44 -11.52
CA GLU A 208 7.28 0.00 -11.35
C GLU A 208 6.33 -0.44 -10.24
N PHE A 209 5.51 -1.45 -10.53
CA PHE A 209 4.63 -2.08 -9.55
C PHE A 209 5.36 -3.23 -8.84
N ILE A 210 5.55 -3.10 -7.55
CA ILE A 210 6.25 -4.08 -6.71
C ILE A 210 5.22 -4.80 -5.85
N LYS A 211 5.19 -6.13 -5.89
CA LYS A 211 4.25 -6.90 -5.08
C LYS A 211 4.54 -6.73 -3.59
N THR A 212 3.50 -6.44 -2.81
CA THR A 212 3.56 -6.38 -1.34
C THR A 212 2.53 -7.31 -0.71
N ASN A 213 2.70 -7.60 0.58
CA ASN A 213 1.70 -8.29 1.38
C ASN A 213 0.85 -7.28 2.13
N HIS A 214 -0.47 -7.43 2.03
CA HIS A 214 -1.45 -6.63 2.75
C HIS A 214 -2.68 -7.49 3.10
N SER A 215 -3.70 -6.90 3.72
CA SER A 215 -4.97 -7.58 4.04
C SER A 215 -5.85 -7.85 2.81
N ILE A 216 -5.54 -7.25 1.68
CA ILE A 216 -6.15 -7.51 0.37
C ILE A 216 -5.11 -8.07 -0.62
N GLN A 217 -5.56 -8.93 -1.52
CA GLN A 217 -4.69 -9.47 -2.58
C GLN A 217 -4.33 -8.41 -3.62
N ASP A 218 -3.24 -8.67 -4.35
CA ASP A 218 -2.73 -7.82 -5.43
C ASP A 218 -2.28 -6.41 -4.99
N ALA A 219 -2.01 -6.21 -3.70
CA ALA A 219 -1.42 -4.96 -3.21
C ALA A 219 -0.03 -4.74 -3.79
N SER A 220 0.29 -3.47 -4.04
CA SER A 220 1.52 -3.04 -4.68
C SER A 220 2.16 -1.88 -3.93
N ALA A 221 3.47 -1.93 -3.76
CA ALA A 221 4.31 -0.76 -3.62
C ALA A 221 4.70 -0.23 -5.00
N LEU A 222 5.14 1.00 -5.08
CA LEU A 222 5.52 1.67 -6.32
C LEU A 222 6.94 2.20 -6.21
N ALA A 223 7.79 1.90 -7.22
CA ALA A 223 9.02 2.65 -7.42
C ALA A 223 8.77 3.68 -8.52
N ILE A 224 8.78 4.96 -8.13
CA ILE A 224 8.47 6.10 -8.99
C ILE A 224 9.80 6.73 -9.41
N TYR A 225 10.21 6.47 -10.64
CA TYR A 225 11.42 7.01 -11.24
C TYR A 225 11.10 8.35 -11.89
N SER A 226 11.85 9.38 -11.50
CA SER A 226 11.81 10.71 -12.10
C SER A 226 13.21 11.10 -12.64
N PRO A 227 13.34 12.17 -13.44
CA PRO A 227 14.64 12.64 -13.90
C PRO A 227 15.62 13.05 -12.77
N VAL A 228 15.09 13.41 -11.59
CA VAL A 228 15.88 13.89 -10.45
C VAL A 228 16.11 12.84 -9.37
N GLY A 229 15.40 11.72 -9.40
CA GLY A 229 15.58 10.64 -8.43
C GLY A 229 14.46 9.62 -8.43
N ILE A 230 14.49 8.71 -7.45
CA ILE A 230 13.52 7.64 -7.28
C ILE A 230 12.82 7.84 -5.94
N VAL A 231 11.49 7.77 -5.94
CA VAL A 231 10.68 7.69 -4.72
C VAL A 231 10.10 6.30 -4.62
N VAL A 232 10.17 5.70 -3.44
CA VAL A 232 9.47 4.46 -3.13
C VAL A 232 8.24 4.81 -2.31
N HIS A 233 7.07 4.57 -2.89
CA HIS A 233 5.79 4.65 -2.20
C HIS A 233 5.40 3.23 -1.81
N THR A 234 5.37 2.94 -0.52
CA THR A 234 5.18 1.58 -0.01
C THR A 234 3.77 1.05 -0.24
N GLY A 235 2.79 1.94 -0.43
CA GLY A 235 1.40 1.59 -0.23
C GLY A 235 1.21 1.04 1.19
N ASP A 236 0.09 0.39 1.41
CA ASP A 236 -0.14 -0.36 2.63
C ASP A 236 0.53 -1.73 2.55
N PHE A 237 1.23 -2.11 3.60
CA PHE A 237 1.85 -3.42 3.68
C PHE A 237 1.83 -3.98 5.09
N LYS A 238 1.92 -5.28 5.20
CA LYS A 238 2.14 -5.99 6.47
C LYS A 238 3.36 -6.89 6.36
N VAL A 239 4.07 -7.05 7.47
CA VAL A 239 5.12 -8.07 7.60
C VAL A 239 4.42 -9.41 7.87
N ASP A 240 4.56 -10.35 6.94
CA ASP A 240 3.97 -11.67 7.01
C ASP A 240 5.06 -12.72 6.78
N TYR A 241 5.36 -13.51 7.81
CA TYR A 241 6.39 -14.55 7.75
C TYR A 241 5.90 -15.85 7.09
N THR A 242 4.58 -15.97 6.87
CA THR A 242 3.94 -17.16 6.31
C THR A 242 2.89 -16.79 5.26
N PRO A 243 3.24 -16.04 4.21
CA PRO A 243 2.28 -15.59 3.22
C PRO A 243 1.72 -16.80 2.44
N VAL A 244 0.40 -16.91 2.36
CA VAL A 244 -0.30 -18.02 1.71
C VAL A 244 -0.03 -18.06 0.19
N ILE A 245 0.30 -16.91 -0.41
CA ILE A 245 0.56 -16.78 -1.85
C ILE A 245 1.93 -16.15 -2.06
N TRP A 246 2.98 -16.92 -1.81
CA TRP A 246 4.33 -16.62 -2.27
C TRP A 246 4.66 -17.50 -3.47
N ARG A 247 4.35 -17.05 -4.67
CA ARG A 247 5.07 -17.52 -5.85
C ARG A 247 5.92 -16.37 -6.34
N CYS A 248 7.17 -16.33 -5.88
CA CYS A 248 8.20 -15.62 -6.61
C CYS A 248 8.33 -16.34 -7.96
N HIS A 249 8.00 -15.67 -9.04
CA HIS A 249 8.31 -16.09 -10.40
C HIS A 249 9.64 -15.46 -10.82
#